data_beea92dfb7a6846f017354aeba86f8a6
#
_entry.id   beea92dfb7a6846f017354aeba86f8a6
#
_cell.length_a   1.000
_cell.length_b   1.000
_cell.length_c   1.000
_cell.angle_alpha   90.00
_cell.angle_beta   90.00
_cell.angle_gamma   90.00
#
_symmetry.space_group_name_H-M   'P 1'
#
loop_
_entity.id
_entity.type
_entity.pdbx_description
1 polymer ?
#
loop_
_entity_poly.entity_id
_entity_poly.type
_entity_poly.pdbx_seq_one_letter_code
_entity_poly.pdbx_strand_id
1 'polypeptide(L)'
;MQLIVVSSSFAQGYDTEQWMKELEDEMLVSSLSIPGAHDAATGEGLCSLPGFGGTQSLGLDELWNCGVRFFDLRPAVNDTLLYIYHGRLRTKMSLTGALSVLSAQLDNYPSEFAIVLLREESDSENEAERALWPSLVGKSIHDMGERAAVFSPDMKLGDVRGKVIFLTRSSYIGTDKGAYVSGWSHSADGAADACITSYANGKTARLQVQDYYAPTDSKKRAAKKSVVNKYLAMAHDAPAEVWTINFLSGYSTTWLGCTSLATTSGYKRNAEWLHPYVLERLKNDKRPVGILMMDYAGVDRVGGGLWHWKPFQVCGKEIVRAVIDCNFNSVK
;
A
#
# COMPACT_ATOMS: atom_id res chain seq x y z
N MET A 1 -24.80 39.86 -18.91
CA MET A 1 -24.10 38.58 -19.11
C MET A 1 -22.89 38.57 -18.20
N GLN A 2 -23.08 38.09 -16.95
CA GLN A 2 -22.02 38.04 -15.96
C GLN A 2 -21.20 36.76 -16.19
N LEU A 3 -19.90 36.91 -16.49
CA LEU A 3 -18.97 35.78 -16.49
C LEU A 3 -18.82 35.28 -15.05
N ILE A 4 -19.29 34.09 -14.78
CA ILE A 4 -18.93 33.35 -13.57
C ILE A 4 -17.53 32.81 -13.81
N VAL A 5 -16.54 33.49 -13.23
CA VAL A 5 -15.18 32.95 -13.11
C VAL A 5 -15.26 31.86 -12.04
N VAL A 6 -15.33 30.60 -12.47
CA VAL A 6 -15.09 29.46 -11.59
C VAL A 6 -13.60 29.49 -11.26
N SER A 7 -13.24 30.07 -10.11
CA SER A 7 -11.89 29.91 -9.57
C SER A 7 -11.70 28.43 -9.21
N SER A 8 -10.95 27.71 -10.04
CA SER A 8 -10.34 26.45 -9.61
C SER A 8 -9.45 26.80 -8.42
N SER A 9 -9.87 26.41 -7.22
CA SER A 9 -9.00 26.42 -6.05
C SER A 9 -7.83 25.49 -6.36
N PHE A 10 -6.68 26.09 -6.67
CA PHE A 10 -5.43 25.35 -6.75
C PHE A 10 -5.20 24.74 -5.38
N ALA A 11 -5.04 23.40 -5.34
CA ALA A 11 -4.54 22.67 -4.19
C ALA A 11 -3.26 23.37 -3.68
N GLN A 12 -3.11 23.47 -2.37
CA GLN A 12 -1.92 23.97 -1.72
C GLN A 12 -0.72 23.23 -2.29
N GLY A 13 0.28 23.95 -2.84
CA GLY A 13 1.41 23.34 -3.55
C GLY A 13 2.38 22.70 -2.54
N TYR A 14 2.14 21.44 -2.17
CA TYR A 14 3.10 20.62 -1.45
C TYR A 14 4.01 19.88 -2.44
N ASP A 15 5.22 19.55 -1.99
CA ASP A 15 6.13 18.67 -2.68
C ASP A 15 5.77 17.20 -2.35
N THR A 16 5.52 16.37 -3.39
CA THR A 16 5.15 14.96 -3.20
C THR A 16 6.25 14.14 -2.55
N GLU A 17 7.51 14.53 -2.69
CA GLU A 17 8.66 13.86 -2.10
C GLU A 17 8.75 14.07 -0.57
N GLN A 18 8.14 15.14 -0.05
CA GLN A 18 8.15 15.52 1.38
C GLN A 18 6.83 16.16 1.85
N TRP A 19 5.71 15.60 1.45
CA TRP A 19 4.39 16.19 1.72
C TRP A 19 4.00 16.19 3.20
N MET A 20 4.57 15.30 4.02
CA MET A 20 4.31 15.27 5.46
C MET A 20 4.99 16.43 6.20
N LYS A 21 5.94 17.12 5.56
CA LYS A 21 6.61 18.29 6.13
C LYS A 21 5.63 19.40 6.54
N GLU A 22 4.52 19.51 5.80
CA GLU A 22 3.49 20.53 6.02
C GLU A 22 2.44 20.11 7.06
N LEU A 23 2.56 18.91 7.66
CA LEU A 23 1.63 18.38 8.65
C LEU A 23 2.16 18.56 10.07
N GLU A 24 1.22 18.74 11.02
CA GLU A 24 1.53 18.92 12.43
C GLU A 24 2.03 17.64 13.09
N ASP A 25 3.08 17.73 13.91
CA ASP A 25 3.70 16.60 14.62
C ASP A 25 2.74 15.87 15.56
N GLU A 26 1.72 16.55 16.06
CA GLU A 26 0.72 16.02 16.99
C GLU A 26 -0.35 15.14 16.33
N MET A 27 -0.42 15.10 15.02
CA MET A 27 -1.37 14.25 14.30
C MET A 27 -1.09 12.77 14.56
N LEU A 28 -2.14 12.00 14.88
CA LEU A 28 -2.02 10.54 14.99
C LEU A 28 -1.76 9.92 13.62
N VAL A 29 -0.80 9.00 13.56
CA VAL A 29 -0.49 8.28 12.30
C VAL A 29 -1.71 7.55 11.75
N SER A 30 -2.56 6.99 12.62
CA SER A 30 -3.81 6.31 12.27
C SER A 30 -4.84 7.22 11.59
N SER A 31 -4.79 8.54 11.84
CA SER A 31 -5.72 9.52 11.25
C SER A 31 -5.29 10.03 9.88
N LEU A 32 -4.06 9.73 9.44
CA LEU A 32 -3.53 10.21 8.18
C LEU A 32 -4.13 9.47 6.98
N SER A 33 -4.32 10.20 5.90
CA SER A 33 -4.63 9.66 4.57
C SER A 33 -3.33 9.35 3.84
N ILE A 34 -3.01 8.07 3.66
CA ILE A 34 -1.70 7.62 3.17
C ILE A 34 -1.85 6.84 1.87
N PRO A 35 -1.23 7.29 0.76
CA PRO A 35 -1.15 6.50 -0.46
C PRO A 35 -0.26 5.28 -0.27
N GLY A 36 -0.73 4.11 -0.73
CA GLY A 36 -0.01 2.85 -0.63
C GLY A 36 0.11 2.10 -1.94
N ALA A 37 1.19 1.36 -2.12
CA ALA A 37 1.46 0.49 -3.26
C ALA A 37 1.32 -0.98 -2.86
N HIS A 38 0.39 -1.69 -3.51
CA HIS A 38 0.23 -3.14 -3.39
C HIS A 38 1.33 -3.86 -4.16
N ASP A 39 1.94 -4.92 -3.59
CA ASP A 39 3.09 -5.63 -4.16
C ASP A 39 4.16 -4.67 -4.70
N ALA A 40 4.58 -3.72 -3.86
CA ALA A 40 5.31 -2.50 -4.23
C ALA A 40 6.59 -2.75 -5.03
N ALA A 41 7.31 -3.85 -4.75
CA ALA A 41 8.58 -4.14 -5.41
C ALA A 41 8.42 -4.79 -6.80
N THR A 42 7.21 -5.01 -7.31
CA THR A 42 7.04 -5.57 -8.66
C THR A 42 7.48 -4.60 -9.77
N GLY A 43 7.51 -3.30 -9.49
CA GLY A 43 8.05 -2.27 -10.38
C GLY A 43 9.56 -2.35 -10.57
N GLU A 44 10.30 -2.95 -9.63
CA GLU A 44 11.75 -3.21 -9.76
C GLU A 44 12.09 -4.29 -10.81
N GLY A 45 11.07 -4.90 -11.36
CA GLY A 45 11.16 -5.98 -12.34
C GLY A 45 11.03 -7.35 -11.73
N LEU A 46 10.41 -8.23 -12.50
CA LEU A 46 10.18 -9.64 -12.15
C LEU A 46 11.17 -10.55 -12.88
N CYS A 47 11.60 -11.62 -12.20
CA CYS A 47 12.34 -12.73 -12.80
C CYS A 47 11.37 -13.66 -13.54
N SER A 48 10.64 -13.12 -14.52
CA SER A 48 9.61 -13.83 -15.29
C SER A 48 9.55 -13.29 -16.72
N LEU A 49 8.69 -13.87 -17.55
CA LEU A 49 8.43 -13.33 -18.89
C LEU A 49 7.89 -11.87 -18.78
N PRO A 50 8.35 -10.97 -19.67
CA PRO A 50 7.91 -9.59 -19.65
C PRO A 50 6.38 -9.44 -19.65
N GLY A 51 5.86 -8.63 -18.74
CA GLY A 51 4.43 -8.34 -18.64
C GLY A 51 3.61 -9.30 -17.76
N PHE A 52 4.23 -10.28 -17.09
CA PHE A 52 3.53 -11.17 -16.16
C PHE A 52 3.72 -10.70 -14.71
N GLY A 53 2.63 -10.70 -13.94
CA GLY A 53 2.64 -10.49 -12.50
C GLY A 53 2.94 -9.09 -12.01
N GLY A 54 3.22 -8.11 -12.87
CA GLY A 54 3.49 -6.74 -12.45
C GLY A 54 2.22 -6.01 -11.98
N THR A 55 2.23 -5.54 -10.75
CA THR A 55 1.19 -4.69 -10.14
C THR A 55 1.61 -3.25 -10.03
N GLN A 56 2.90 -2.96 -10.16
CA GLN A 56 3.47 -1.61 -10.21
C GLN A 56 4.28 -1.41 -11.50
N SER A 57 4.41 -0.17 -11.93
CA SER A 57 5.24 0.24 -13.08
C SER A 57 6.47 1.04 -12.65
N LEU A 58 6.49 1.54 -11.44
CA LEU A 58 7.53 2.37 -10.83
C LEU A 58 8.29 1.57 -9.78
N GLY A 59 9.59 1.82 -9.65
CA GLY A 59 10.42 1.33 -8.56
C GLY A 59 10.07 1.99 -7.22
N LEU A 60 10.67 1.50 -6.12
CA LEU A 60 10.34 1.99 -4.77
C LEU A 60 10.69 3.47 -4.58
N ASP A 61 11.80 3.92 -5.15
CA ASP A 61 12.22 5.32 -5.13
C ASP A 61 11.28 6.22 -5.95
N GLU A 62 10.87 5.77 -7.13
CA GLU A 62 9.90 6.49 -7.97
C GLU A 62 8.51 6.54 -7.31
N LEU A 63 8.08 5.46 -6.65
CA LEU A 63 6.84 5.43 -5.86
C LEU A 63 6.90 6.44 -4.69
N TRP A 64 8.05 6.52 -4.00
CA TRP A 64 8.27 7.53 -2.96
C TRP A 64 8.12 8.94 -3.54
N ASN A 65 8.80 9.23 -4.65
CA ASN A 65 8.78 10.55 -5.30
C ASN A 65 7.38 10.96 -5.75
N CYS A 66 6.53 9.99 -6.08
CA CYS A 66 5.11 10.23 -6.36
C CYS A 66 4.25 10.53 -5.12
N GLY A 67 4.75 10.26 -3.91
CA GLY A 67 4.04 10.51 -2.65
C GLY A 67 3.59 9.27 -1.89
N VAL A 68 3.89 8.06 -2.38
CA VAL A 68 3.57 6.79 -1.69
C VAL A 68 4.39 6.69 -0.40
N ARG A 69 3.73 6.28 0.70
CA ARG A 69 4.37 6.07 2.01
C ARG A 69 4.00 4.75 2.68
N PHE A 70 3.15 3.93 2.04
CA PHE A 70 2.86 2.58 2.48
C PHE A 70 3.24 1.57 1.39
N PHE A 71 4.10 0.59 1.74
CA PHE A 71 4.69 -0.37 0.82
C PHE A 71 4.36 -1.79 1.25
N ASP A 72 3.56 -2.52 0.46
CA ASP A 72 3.30 -3.95 0.65
C ASP A 72 4.48 -4.74 0.06
N LEU A 73 5.27 -5.35 0.93
CA LEU A 73 6.44 -6.16 0.56
C LEU A 73 6.25 -7.59 1.06
N ARG A 74 6.47 -8.55 0.16
CA ARG A 74 6.21 -9.97 0.43
C ARG A 74 7.48 -10.79 0.30
N PRO A 75 8.35 -10.78 1.34
CA PRO A 75 9.58 -11.55 1.32
C PRO A 75 9.34 -13.05 1.46
N ALA A 76 10.08 -13.84 0.67
CA ALA A 76 10.26 -15.27 0.86
C ALA A 76 11.74 -15.61 0.93
N VAL A 77 12.06 -16.71 1.62
CA VAL A 77 13.42 -17.20 1.73
C VAL A 77 13.81 -17.89 0.43
N ASN A 78 14.99 -17.57 -0.07
CA ASN A 78 15.63 -18.24 -1.18
C ASN A 78 17.10 -18.44 -0.79
N ASP A 79 17.49 -19.67 -0.56
CA ASP A 79 18.72 -20.08 0.12
C ASP A 79 18.77 -19.51 1.57
N THR A 80 19.49 -18.43 1.80
CA THR A 80 19.63 -17.75 3.11
C THR A 80 19.27 -16.29 3.04
N LEU A 81 18.69 -15.84 1.93
CA LEU A 81 18.34 -14.45 1.66
C LEU A 81 16.84 -14.26 1.53
N LEU A 82 16.37 -13.08 1.87
CA LEU A 82 14.98 -12.68 1.66
C LEU A 82 14.86 -11.90 0.35
N TYR A 83 14.22 -12.49 -0.65
CA TYR A 83 13.82 -11.80 -1.87
C TYR A 83 12.33 -11.48 -1.82
N ILE A 84 11.93 -10.38 -2.46
CA ILE A 84 10.51 -10.03 -2.58
C ILE A 84 9.89 -10.84 -3.72
N TYR A 85 8.70 -11.38 -3.47
CA TYR A 85 7.93 -12.20 -4.41
C TYR A 85 6.53 -11.62 -4.62
N HIS A 86 5.92 -12.03 -5.71
CA HIS A 86 4.49 -11.93 -5.97
C HIS A 86 4.00 -13.32 -6.42
N GLY A 87 3.39 -14.07 -5.52
CA GLY A 87 3.14 -15.51 -5.69
C GLY A 87 4.47 -16.24 -5.92
N ARG A 88 4.56 -16.99 -7.02
CA ARG A 88 5.79 -17.70 -7.42
C ARG A 88 6.81 -16.84 -8.17
N LEU A 89 6.47 -15.60 -8.44
CA LEU A 89 7.32 -14.73 -9.25
C LEU A 89 8.24 -13.91 -8.33
N ARG A 90 9.54 -14.23 -8.38
CA ARG A 90 10.57 -13.47 -7.70
C ARG A 90 10.76 -12.12 -8.39
N THR A 91 10.83 -11.04 -7.61
CA THR A 91 11.31 -9.74 -8.11
C THR A 91 12.84 -9.72 -8.15
N LYS A 92 13.41 -8.68 -8.75
CA LYS A 92 14.86 -8.43 -8.70
C LYS A 92 15.32 -7.80 -7.38
N MET A 93 14.38 -7.49 -6.48
CA MET A 93 14.62 -6.80 -5.21
C MET A 93 14.70 -7.79 -4.04
N SER A 94 15.71 -7.66 -3.19
CA SER A 94 15.76 -8.30 -1.88
C SER A 94 15.08 -7.41 -0.81
N LEU A 95 14.71 -8.00 0.33
CA LEU A 95 14.17 -7.20 1.45
C LEU A 95 15.18 -6.16 1.91
N THR A 96 16.44 -6.53 2.10
CA THR A 96 17.51 -5.59 2.50
C THR A 96 17.68 -4.47 1.46
N GLY A 97 17.61 -4.78 0.17
CA GLY A 97 17.66 -3.77 -0.90
C GLY A 97 16.50 -2.79 -0.80
N ALA A 98 15.27 -3.28 -0.62
CA ALA A 98 14.09 -2.45 -0.45
C ALA A 98 14.20 -1.53 0.78
N LEU A 99 14.66 -2.07 1.92
CA LEU A 99 14.87 -1.28 3.15
C LEU A 99 15.99 -0.23 2.98
N SER A 100 17.02 -0.54 2.19
CA SER A 100 18.08 0.44 1.86
C SER A 100 17.56 1.59 1.02
N VAL A 101 16.70 1.33 0.02
CA VAL A 101 16.05 2.38 -0.78
C VAL A 101 15.21 3.28 0.13
N LEU A 102 14.35 2.71 0.98
CA LEU A 102 13.51 3.49 1.89
C LEU A 102 14.34 4.29 2.90
N SER A 103 15.46 3.73 3.40
CA SER A 103 16.36 4.44 4.29
C SER A 103 17.01 5.65 3.61
N ALA A 104 17.45 5.50 2.36
CA ALA A 104 18.04 6.61 1.60
C ALA A 104 17.00 7.72 1.35
N GLN A 105 15.74 7.38 1.10
CA GLN A 105 14.66 8.37 0.97
C GLN A 105 14.42 9.12 2.28
N LEU A 106 14.44 8.41 3.41
CA LEU A 106 14.28 9.03 4.74
C LEU A 106 15.48 9.88 5.16
N ASP A 107 16.69 9.59 4.63
CA ASP A 107 17.86 10.46 4.80
C ASP A 107 17.70 11.77 4.02
N ASN A 108 17.16 11.70 2.80
CA ASN A 108 16.92 12.86 1.96
C ASN A 108 15.73 13.71 2.45
N TYR A 109 14.70 13.05 3.00
CA TYR A 109 13.44 13.66 3.41
C TYR A 109 13.07 13.29 4.86
N PRO A 110 13.79 13.82 5.86
CA PRO A 110 13.65 13.43 7.27
C PRO A 110 12.31 13.83 7.91
N SER A 111 11.52 14.67 7.24
CA SER A 111 10.15 15.00 7.66
C SER A 111 9.16 13.85 7.45
N GLU A 112 9.50 12.90 6.62
CA GLU A 112 8.66 11.80 6.22
C GLU A 112 8.82 10.57 7.12
N PHE A 113 7.89 9.61 7.00
CA PHE A 113 8.03 8.24 7.46
C PHE A 113 7.54 7.27 6.38
N ALA A 114 7.84 6.00 6.53
CA ALA A 114 7.27 4.95 5.69
C ALA A 114 6.58 3.88 6.54
N ILE A 115 5.55 3.24 5.99
CA ILE A 115 4.97 2.01 6.53
C ILE A 115 5.31 0.86 5.58
N VAL A 116 5.85 -0.22 6.12
CA VAL A 116 6.11 -1.46 5.38
C VAL A 116 5.20 -2.55 5.93
N LEU A 117 4.28 -3.04 5.09
CA LEU A 117 3.48 -4.22 5.40
C LEU A 117 4.25 -5.45 4.91
N LEU A 118 4.56 -6.35 5.82
CA LEU A 118 5.24 -7.61 5.52
C LEU A 118 4.25 -8.78 5.56
N ARG A 119 4.37 -9.65 4.59
CA ARG A 119 3.70 -10.95 4.56
C ARG A 119 4.67 -11.97 3.97
N GLU A 120 4.74 -13.14 4.59
CA GLU A 120 5.45 -14.27 3.96
C GLU A 120 4.75 -14.66 2.66
N GLU A 121 5.49 -14.62 1.56
CA GLU A 121 5.00 -15.11 0.27
C GLU A 121 5.67 -16.43 0.00
N SER A 122 5.09 -17.51 0.52
CA SER A 122 5.71 -18.81 0.48
C SER A 122 5.00 -19.71 -0.54
N ASP A 123 5.65 -19.92 -1.66
CA ASP A 123 5.44 -21.06 -2.54
C ASP A 123 6.64 -22.02 -2.52
N SER A 124 7.59 -21.83 -1.58
CA SER A 124 8.68 -22.77 -1.40
C SER A 124 8.14 -24.08 -0.84
N GLU A 125 8.39 -25.19 -1.53
CA GLU A 125 8.15 -26.55 -1.03
C GLU A 125 9.17 -26.94 0.05
N ASN A 126 10.23 -26.12 0.24
CA ASN A 126 11.28 -26.34 1.21
C ASN A 126 10.86 -25.79 2.58
N GLU A 127 10.35 -26.65 3.44
CA GLU A 127 9.92 -26.31 4.79
C GLU A 127 11.07 -25.79 5.67
N ALA A 128 12.30 -26.28 5.46
CA ALA A 128 13.48 -25.81 6.20
C ALA A 128 13.84 -24.37 5.85
N GLU A 129 13.72 -23.94 4.61
CA GLU A 129 13.89 -22.54 4.21
C GLU A 129 12.81 -21.64 4.82
N ARG A 130 11.54 -22.07 4.75
CA ARG A 130 10.42 -21.34 5.35
C ARG A 130 10.61 -21.12 6.85
N ALA A 131 11.15 -22.10 7.55
CA ALA A 131 11.42 -22.01 8.98
C ALA A 131 12.44 -20.89 9.35
N LEU A 132 13.25 -20.41 8.39
CA LEU A 132 14.18 -19.31 8.59
C LEU A 132 13.54 -17.93 8.48
N TRP A 133 12.35 -17.83 7.85
CA TRP A 133 11.70 -16.56 7.55
C TRP A 133 11.55 -15.65 8.79
N PRO A 134 11.02 -16.14 9.94
CA PRO A 134 10.80 -15.28 11.10
C PRO A 134 12.08 -14.66 11.64
N SER A 135 13.18 -15.41 11.67
CA SER A 135 14.47 -14.93 12.19
C SER A 135 15.16 -13.98 11.20
N LEU A 136 15.11 -14.27 9.89
CA LEU A 136 15.73 -13.43 8.87
C LEU A 136 15.00 -12.08 8.73
N VAL A 137 13.68 -12.06 8.79
CA VAL A 137 12.91 -10.81 8.78
C VAL A 137 13.15 -10.02 10.04
N GLY A 138 13.10 -10.65 11.22
CA GLY A 138 13.38 -9.96 12.48
C GLY A 138 14.79 -9.36 12.50
N LYS A 139 15.81 -10.10 12.00
CA LYS A 139 17.17 -9.58 11.84
C LYS A 139 17.21 -8.37 10.90
N SER A 140 16.53 -8.43 9.75
CA SER A 140 16.50 -7.31 8.79
C SER A 140 15.91 -6.04 9.40
N ILE A 141 14.86 -6.18 10.21
CA ILE A 141 14.26 -5.07 10.95
C ILE A 141 15.18 -4.57 12.06
N HIS A 142 15.78 -5.49 12.84
CA HIS A 142 16.72 -5.15 13.91
C HIS A 142 17.93 -4.35 13.38
N ASP A 143 18.46 -4.75 12.23
CA ASP A 143 19.63 -4.13 11.61
C ASP A 143 19.36 -2.66 11.18
N MET A 144 18.08 -2.26 11.05
CA MET A 144 17.73 -0.85 10.81
C MET A 144 17.89 0.05 12.05
N GLY A 145 18.11 -0.53 13.23
CA GLY A 145 18.35 0.21 14.47
C GLY A 145 17.21 1.19 14.81
N GLU A 146 17.57 2.44 15.07
CA GLU A 146 16.62 3.51 15.42
C GLU A 146 15.70 3.94 14.25
N ARG A 147 16.02 3.55 13.03
CA ARG A 147 15.17 3.77 11.86
C ARG A 147 13.91 2.89 11.89
N ALA A 148 13.95 1.74 12.52
CA ALA A 148 12.77 0.91 12.73
C ALA A 148 11.99 1.42 13.96
N ALA A 149 10.73 1.81 13.75
CA ALA A 149 9.89 2.32 14.81
C ALA A 149 9.41 1.21 15.78
N VAL A 150 9.35 1.53 17.07
CA VAL A 150 8.52 0.78 18.03
C VAL A 150 7.07 1.19 17.80
N PHE A 151 6.20 0.24 17.55
CA PHE A 151 4.78 0.54 17.31
C PHE A 151 4.08 0.92 18.63
N SER A 152 3.31 2.00 18.60
CA SER A 152 2.33 2.36 19.63
C SER A 152 0.98 2.70 18.96
N PRO A 153 -0.17 2.30 19.55
CA PRO A 153 -1.49 2.65 19.01
C PRO A 153 -1.73 4.15 18.86
N ASP A 154 -1.12 4.94 19.73
CA ASP A 154 -1.23 6.39 19.86
C ASP A 154 -0.05 7.17 19.30
N MET A 155 0.77 6.53 18.43
CA MET A 155 1.93 7.17 17.81
C MET A 155 1.53 8.38 16.97
N LYS A 156 2.27 9.46 17.16
CA LYS A 156 2.10 10.71 16.42
C LYS A 156 3.08 10.82 15.27
N LEU A 157 2.78 11.70 14.33
CA LEU A 157 3.65 11.95 13.18
C LEU A 157 5.07 12.34 13.62
N GLY A 158 5.21 13.20 14.63
CA GLY A 158 6.51 13.60 15.18
C GLY A 158 7.35 12.44 15.74
N ASP A 159 6.70 11.40 16.30
CA ASP A 159 7.37 10.24 16.87
C ASP A 159 8.04 9.35 15.80
N VAL A 160 7.53 9.43 14.57
CA VAL A 160 7.90 8.50 13.48
C VAL A 160 8.59 9.15 12.29
N ARG A 161 8.77 10.48 12.30
CA ARG A 161 9.55 11.15 11.26
C ARG A 161 10.95 10.53 11.15
N GLY A 162 11.41 10.31 9.93
CA GLY A 162 12.67 9.63 9.62
C GLY A 162 12.66 8.12 9.88
N LYS A 163 11.54 7.49 10.20
CA LYS A 163 11.47 6.06 10.57
C LYS A 163 10.59 5.24 9.65
N VAL A 164 10.74 3.93 9.74
CA VAL A 164 9.89 2.91 9.10
C VAL A 164 9.06 2.22 10.17
N ILE A 165 7.75 2.21 10.00
CA ILE A 165 6.79 1.45 10.79
C ILE A 165 6.60 0.09 10.10
N PHE A 166 6.91 -1.00 10.79
CA PHE A 166 6.68 -2.35 10.27
C PHE A 166 5.37 -2.91 10.78
N LEU A 167 4.50 -3.30 9.86
CA LEU A 167 3.30 -4.08 10.12
C LEU A 167 3.49 -5.45 9.46
N THR A 168 3.14 -6.53 10.12
CA THR A 168 3.31 -7.86 9.54
C THR A 168 2.09 -8.74 9.71
N ARG A 169 1.78 -9.52 8.70
CA ARG A 169 0.75 -10.57 8.70
C ARG A 169 1.32 -11.96 9.01
N SER A 170 2.65 -12.08 9.02
CA SER A 170 3.38 -13.28 9.39
C SER A 170 4.33 -12.93 10.54
N SER A 171 4.30 -13.67 11.63
CA SER A 171 5.09 -13.35 12.82
C SER A 171 6.58 -13.51 12.57
N TYR A 172 7.37 -12.61 13.17
CA TYR A 172 8.84 -12.69 13.18
C TYR A 172 9.37 -12.64 14.64
N ILE A 173 10.64 -12.90 14.81
CA ILE A 173 11.32 -12.98 16.11
C ILE A 173 12.63 -12.18 16.09
N GLY A 174 13.16 -11.86 17.26
CA GLY A 174 14.51 -11.27 17.41
C GLY A 174 14.53 -9.74 17.45
N THR A 175 13.37 -9.08 17.45
CA THR A 175 13.25 -7.63 17.66
C THR A 175 11.89 -7.28 18.26
N ASP A 176 11.82 -6.16 18.98
CA ASP A 176 10.60 -5.56 19.53
C ASP A 176 10.01 -4.45 18.63
N LYS A 177 10.66 -4.16 17.50
CA LYS A 177 10.22 -3.14 16.56
C LYS A 177 9.01 -3.64 15.75
N GLY A 178 8.10 -2.71 15.38
CA GLY A 178 6.93 -3.00 14.56
C GLY A 178 5.76 -3.67 15.31
N ALA A 179 4.83 -4.25 14.54
CA ALA A 179 3.59 -4.83 15.07
C ALA A 179 3.06 -5.98 14.20
N TYR A 180 2.37 -6.92 14.86
CA TYR A 180 1.67 -8.05 14.23
C TYR A 180 0.22 -7.68 13.92
N VAL A 181 -0.25 -8.02 12.73
CA VAL A 181 -1.63 -7.79 12.28
C VAL A 181 -2.39 -9.11 12.26
N SER A 182 -3.44 -9.18 13.05
CA SER A 182 -4.35 -10.33 13.14
C SER A 182 -5.76 -10.00 12.65
N GLY A 183 -6.57 -11.01 12.36
CA GLY A 183 -7.96 -10.82 11.92
C GLY A 183 -8.12 -10.32 10.48
N TRP A 184 -7.07 -10.39 9.65
CA TRP A 184 -7.15 -10.02 8.24
C TRP A 184 -8.10 -10.91 7.45
N SER A 185 -8.91 -10.32 6.57
CA SER A 185 -9.87 -11.05 5.74
C SER A 185 -9.79 -10.63 4.28
N HIS A 186 -9.88 -11.62 3.39
CA HIS A 186 -10.01 -11.44 1.93
C HIS A 186 -11.46 -11.53 1.44
N SER A 187 -12.43 -11.57 2.36
CA SER A 187 -13.85 -11.65 2.00
C SER A 187 -14.35 -10.35 1.36
N ALA A 188 -15.48 -10.44 0.66
CA ALA A 188 -16.15 -9.27 0.09
C ALA A 188 -16.71 -8.29 1.15
N ASP A 189 -16.76 -8.69 2.42
CA ASP A 189 -17.21 -7.85 3.54
C ASP A 189 -16.05 -7.09 4.22
N GLY A 190 -14.80 -7.55 3.99
CA GLY A 190 -13.60 -7.10 4.71
C GLY A 190 -13.58 -7.56 6.16
N ALA A 191 -12.72 -6.95 6.98
CA ALA A 191 -12.64 -7.15 8.43
C ALA A 191 -12.73 -5.78 9.14
N ALA A 192 -13.74 -5.59 9.96
CA ALA A 192 -13.95 -4.34 10.71
C ALA A 192 -13.24 -4.33 12.06
N ASP A 193 -12.85 -5.51 12.58
CA ASP A 193 -12.31 -5.74 13.92
C ASP A 193 -10.97 -6.49 13.88
N ALA A 194 -10.15 -6.26 12.83
CA ALA A 194 -8.77 -6.68 12.81
C ALA A 194 -7.96 -5.89 13.85
N CYS A 195 -6.80 -6.40 14.23
CA CYS A 195 -6.00 -5.84 15.31
C CYS A 195 -4.54 -5.71 14.90
N ILE A 196 -3.92 -4.59 15.28
CA ILE A 196 -2.47 -4.36 15.19
C ILE A 196 -1.92 -4.46 16.61
N THR A 197 -1.01 -5.42 16.86
CA THR A 197 -0.44 -5.69 18.19
C THR A 197 1.05 -5.39 18.20
N SER A 198 1.49 -4.47 19.05
CA SER A 198 2.90 -4.10 19.22
C SER A 198 3.75 -5.28 19.69
N TYR A 199 4.90 -5.50 19.05
CA TYR A 199 5.90 -6.49 19.53
C TYR A 199 6.56 -6.08 20.84
N ALA A 200 6.72 -4.77 21.09
CA ALA A 200 7.41 -4.26 22.27
C ALA A 200 6.64 -4.47 23.58
N ASN A 201 5.32 -4.28 23.55
CA ASN A 201 4.55 -4.20 24.79
C ASN A 201 3.15 -4.84 24.73
N GLY A 202 2.77 -5.43 23.60
CA GLY A 202 1.47 -6.08 23.42
C GLY A 202 0.28 -5.12 23.34
N LYS A 203 0.48 -3.80 23.36
CA LYS A 203 -0.60 -2.83 23.16
C LYS A 203 -1.20 -3.00 21.76
N THR A 204 -2.51 -2.81 21.66
CA THR A 204 -3.26 -3.07 20.44
C THR A 204 -3.93 -1.81 19.89
N ALA A 205 -3.97 -1.69 18.56
CA ALA A 205 -4.81 -0.75 17.85
C ALA A 205 -5.88 -1.51 17.07
N ARG A 206 -7.07 -0.93 16.95
CA ARG A 206 -8.14 -1.45 16.08
C ARG A 206 -7.78 -1.16 14.62
N LEU A 207 -8.01 -2.15 13.76
CA LEU A 207 -7.82 -2.05 12.32
C LEU A 207 -9.10 -2.42 11.57
N GLN A 208 -9.51 -1.54 10.67
CA GLN A 208 -10.53 -1.81 9.66
C GLN A 208 -9.81 -2.10 8.35
N VAL A 209 -9.95 -3.31 7.80
CA VAL A 209 -9.24 -3.69 6.55
C VAL A 209 -10.16 -4.33 5.54
N GLN A 210 -10.04 -3.91 4.29
CA GLN A 210 -10.66 -4.48 3.12
C GLN A 210 -9.58 -4.90 2.12
N ASP A 211 -9.51 -6.20 1.82
CA ASP A 211 -8.57 -6.79 0.87
C ASP A 211 -9.27 -7.82 -0.03
N TYR A 212 -10.43 -7.44 -0.60
CA TYR A 212 -11.13 -8.27 -1.56
C TYR A 212 -10.45 -8.17 -2.93
N TYR A 213 -9.62 -9.15 -3.28
CA TYR A 213 -8.69 -9.06 -4.41
C TYR A 213 -9.15 -9.77 -5.70
N ALA A 214 -10.26 -10.54 -5.70
CA ALA A 214 -10.68 -11.36 -6.84
C ALA A 214 -12.03 -10.93 -7.46
N PRO A 215 -12.21 -9.70 -7.96
CA PRO A 215 -13.44 -9.25 -8.62
C PRO A 215 -13.53 -9.78 -10.07
N THR A 216 -13.65 -11.11 -10.23
CA THR A 216 -13.47 -11.80 -11.51
C THR A 216 -14.62 -11.66 -12.49
N ASP A 217 -15.82 -11.32 -12.02
CA ASP A 217 -17.04 -11.15 -12.84
C ASP A 217 -17.76 -9.83 -12.49
N SER A 218 -18.84 -9.51 -13.20
CA SER A 218 -19.59 -8.26 -13.01
C SER A 218 -20.20 -8.13 -11.60
N LYS A 219 -20.70 -9.23 -11.02
CA LYS A 219 -21.28 -9.25 -9.66
C LYS A 219 -20.17 -8.99 -8.62
N LYS A 220 -19.02 -9.64 -8.76
CA LYS A 220 -17.88 -9.46 -7.88
C LYS A 220 -17.25 -8.09 -8.02
N ARG A 221 -17.25 -7.49 -9.22
CA ARG A 221 -16.85 -6.08 -9.41
C ARG A 221 -17.79 -5.12 -8.69
N ALA A 222 -19.10 -5.34 -8.77
CA ALA A 222 -20.06 -4.53 -8.01
C ALA A 222 -19.84 -4.66 -6.49
N ALA A 223 -19.58 -5.88 -5.99
CA ALA A 223 -19.22 -6.13 -4.60
C ALA A 223 -17.90 -5.40 -4.21
N LYS A 224 -16.87 -5.42 -5.08
CA LYS A 224 -15.62 -4.68 -4.85
C LYS A 224 -15.87 -3.17 -4.72
N LYS A 225 -16.67 -2.56 -5.61
CA LYS A 225 -17.05 -1.15 -5.48
C LYS A 225 -17.76 -0.87 -4.17
N SER A 226 -18.72 -1.72 -3.82
CA SER A 226 -19.52 -1.57 -2.59
C SER A 226 -18.63 -1.60 -1.35
N VAL A 227 -17.72 -2.60 -1.25
CA VAL A 227 -16.85 -2.73 -0.08
C VAL A 227 -15.80 -1.62 -0.02
N VAL A 228 -15.25 -1.17 -1.15
CA VAL A 228 -14.35 0.00 -1.20
C VAL A 228 -15.06 1.24 -0.66
N ASN A 229 -16.29 1.51 -1.11
CA ASN A 229 -17.08 2.63 -0.59
C ASN A 229 -17.41 2.52 0.89
N LYS A 230 -17.77 1.32 1.35
CA LYS A 230 -18.01 1.05 2.76
C LYS A 230 -16.80 1.46 3.61
N TYR A 231 -15.59 1.06 3.20
CA TYR A 231 -14.37 1.35 3.95
C TYR A 231 -13.89 2.80 3.80
N LEU A 232 -14.18 3.48 2.70
CA LEU A 232 -14.03 4.94 2.61
C LEU A 232 -14.92 5.65 3.62
N ALA A 233 -16.21 5.30 3.69
CA ALA A 233 -17.13 5.86 4.68
C ALA A 233 -16.70 5.54 6.12
N MET A 234 -16.27 4.30 6.39
CA MET A 234 -15.76 3.90 7.70
C MET A 234 -14.53 4.71 8.12
N ALA A 235 -13.61 4.99 7.18
CA ALA A 235 -12.44 5.83 7.45
C ALA A 235 -12.82 7.27 7.77
N HIS A 236 -13.83 7.83 7.08
CA HIS A 236 -14.34 9.18 7.36
C HIS A 236 -14.93 9.32 8.77
N ASP A 237 -15.62 8.30 9.24
CA ASP A 237 -16.38 8.32 10.48
C ASP A 237 -15.60 7.66 11.65
N ALA A 238 -14.40 7.10 11.37
CA ALA A 238 -13.60 6.43 12.38
C ALA A 238 -13.05 7.42 13.42
N PRO A 239 -13.01 7.02 14.72
CA PRO A 239 -12.15 7.69 15.67
C PRO A 239 -10.70 7.74 15.19
N ALA A 240 -9.97 8.80 15.57
CA ALA A 240 -8.61 9.05 15.07
C ALA A 240 -7.62 7.91 15.39
N GLU A 241 -7.88 7.11 16.43
CA GLU A 241 -7.05 5.98 16.85
C GLU A 241 -7.29 4.69 16.04
N VAL A 242 -8.31 4.67 15.18
CA VAL A 242 -8.66 3.50 14.37
C VAL A 242 -7.96 3.54 13.04
N TRP A 243 -7.14 2.53 12.76
CA TRP A 243 -6.48 2.36 11.48
C TRP A 243 -7.47 1.86 10.42
N THR A 244 -7.36 2.38 9.21
CA THR A 244 -8.14 1.86 8.06
C THR A 244 -7.20 1.57 6.90
N ILE A 245 -7.26 0.35 6.37
CA ILE A 245 -6.54 -0.05 5.15
C ILE A 245 -7.55 -0.53 4.11
N ASN A 246 -7.59 0.12 2.96
CA ASN A 246 -8.57 -0.15 1.92
C ASN A 246 -7.87 -0.42 0.58
N PHE A 247 -7.92 -1.67 0.12
CA PHE A 247 -7.25 -2.08 -1.11
C PHE A 247 -8.12 -1.82 -2.34
N LEU A 248 -7.62 -1.02 -3.26
CA LEU A 248 -8.14 -0.88 -4.61
C LEU A 248 -7.61 -1.97 -5.54
N SER A 249 -6.50 -2.59 -5.16
CA SER A 249 -5.88 -3.68 -5.90
C SER A 249 -6.82 -4.86 -6.10
N GLY A 250 -6.56 -5.62 -7.15
CA GLY A 250 -7.33 -6.81 -7.45
C GLY A 250 -7.11 -7.25 -8.89
N TYR A 251 -7.59 -8.44 -9.23
CA TYR A 251 -7.54 -8.89 -10.61
C TYR A 251 -8.93 -9.25 -11.14
N SER A 252 -9.17 -8.89 -12.39
CA SER A 252 -10.37 -9.29 -13.13
C SER A 252 -9.98 -10.30 -14.20
N THR A 253 -10.63 -11.46 -14.22
CA THR A 253 -10.38 -12.47 -15.26
C THR A 253 -10.85 -11.97 -16.62
N THR A 254 -10.16 -12.44 -17.66
CA THR A 254 -10.64 -12.28 -19.03
C THR A 254 -11.76 -13.28 -19.31
N TRP A 255 -12.50 -13.05 -20.41
CA TRP A 255 -13.58 -13.87 -20.93
C TRP A 255 -13.30 -15.40 -21.00
N LEU A 256 -12.06 -15.82 -21.15
CA LEU A 256 -11.65 -17.23 -21.27
C LEU A 256 -11.39 -17.95 -19.94
N GLY A 257 -11.54 -17.29 -18.79
CA GLY A 257 -11.32 -17.92 -17.48
C GLY A 257 -9.88 -18.41 -17.20
N CYS A 258 -8.95 -18.17 -18.12
CA CYS A 258 -7.54 -18.58 -17.98
C CYS A 258 -6.80 -17.60 -17.06
N THR A 259 -6.67 -17.96 -15.80
CA THR A 259 -6.01 -17.14 -14.77
C THR A 259 -4.53 -16.92 -15.03
N SER A 260 -3.81 -17.89 -15.62
CA SER A 260 -2.34 -17.83 -15.78
C SER A 260 -1.84 -16.92 -16.90
N LEU A 261 -2.59 -16.78 -18.00
CA LEU A 261 -2.25 -15.87 -19.12
C LEU A 261 -2.91 -14.50 -18.97
N ALA A 262 -3.87 -14.37 -18.08
CA ALA A 262 -4.68 -13.20 -17.87
C ALA A 262 -4.20 -12.29 -16.73
N THR A 263 -3.22 -12.72 -15.93
CA THR A 263 -2.88 -12.10 -14.65
C THR A 263 -2.49 -10.63 -14.77
N THR A 264 -1.59 -10.27 -15.67
CA THR A 264 -1.17 -8.87 -15.83
C THR A 264 -2.28 -7.99 -16.40
N SER A 265 -3.01 -8.49 -17.41
CA SER A 265 -4.20 -7.80 -17.93
C SER A 265 -5.29 -7.69 -16.87
N GLY A 266 -5.38 -8.64 -15.94
CA GLY A 266 -6.36 -8.67 -14.85
C GLY A 266 -6.18 -7.53 -13.86
N TYR A 267 -4.96 -7.25 -13.43
CA TYR A 267 -4.64 -6.11 -12.55
C TYR A 267 -4.90 -4.77 -13.25
N LYS A 268 -4.40 -4.62 -14.50
CA LYS A 268 -4.62 -3.42 -15.31
C LYS A 268 -6.10 -3.13 -15.54
N ARG A 269 -6.90 -4.16 -15.86
CA ARG A 269 -8.37 -4.03 -16.06
C ARG A 269 -9.09 -3.67 -14.78
N ASN A 270 -8.67 -4.23 -13.65
CA ASN A 270 -9.24 -3.86 -12.36
C ASN A 270 -8.96 -2.38 -12.06
N ALA A 271 -7.71 -1.94 -12.22
CA ALA A 271 -7.32 -0.56 -12.01
C ALA A 271 -8.05 0.40 -12.97
N GLU A 272 -8.07 0.11 -14.28
CA GLU A 272 -8.79 0.92 -15.29
C GLU A 272 -10.28 1.10 -14.95
N TRP A 273 -10.89 0.08 -14.37
CA TRP A 273 -12.30 0.12 -14.02
C TRP A 273 -12.57 0.78 -12.66
N LEU A 274 -11.72 0.54 -11.65
CA LEU A 274 -11.97 0.99 -10.28
C LEU A 274 -11.38 2.38 -10.00
N HIS A 275 -10.21 2.69 -10.53
CA HIS A 275 -9.49 3.92 -10.23
C HIS A 275 -10.26 5.19 -10.60
N PRO A 276 -10.85 5.34 -11.81
CA PRO A 276 -11.62 6.54 -12.15
C PRO A 276 -12.81 6.77 -11.20
N TYR A 277 -13.46 5.69 -10.79
CA TYR A 277 -14.57 5.74 -9.86
C TYR A 277 -14.14 6.23 -8.46
N VAL A 278 -13.01 5.72 -7.94
CA VAL A 278 -12.48 6.14 -6.64
C VAL A 278 -11.97 7.57 -6.71
N LEU A 279 -11.29 7.94 -7.79
CA LEU A 279 -10.80 9.30 -8.00
C LEU A 279 -11.93 10.34 -7.99
N GLU A 280 -13.07 10.04 -8.65
CA GLU A 280 -14.25 10.89 -8.62
C GLU A 280 -14.76 11.06 -7.18
N ARG A 281 -14.79 9.99 -6.38
CA ARG A 281 -15.18 10.05 -4.97
C ARG A 281 -14.26 10.95 -4.15
N LEU A 282 -12.94 10.79 -4.29
CA LEU A 282 -11.93 11.59 -3.59
C LEU A 282 -11.96 13.06 -3.98
N LYS A 283 -12.27 13.39 -5.26
CA LYS A 283 -12.42 14.78 -5.72
C LYS A 283 -13.65 15.45 -5.11
N ASN A 284 -14.71 14.70 -4.89
CA ASN A 284 -15.98 15.22 -4.36
C ASN A 284 -16.02 15.25 -2.82
N ASP A 285 -15.23 14.41 -2.15
CA ASP A 285 -15.18 14.31 -0.70
C ASP A 285 -13.73 14.15 -0.24
N LYS A 286 -13.21 15.20 0.39
CA LYS A 286 -11.80 15.29 0.81
C LYS A 286 -11.60 14.97 2.30
N ARG A 287 -12.54 14.27 2.92
CA ARG A 287 -12.38 13.77 4.29
C ARG A 287 -11.31 12.67 4.37
N PRO A 288 -10.78 12.37 5.56
CA PRO A 288 -9.77 11.33 5.74
C PRO A 288 -10.20 9.98 5.16
N VAL A 289 -9.29 9.28 4.50
CA VAL A 289 -9.56 8.00 3.83
C VAL A 289 -8.73 6.83 4.38
N GLY A 290 -7.87 7.10 5.37
CA GLY A 290 -6.91 6.13 5.88
C GLY A 290 -5.88 5.72 4.82
N ILE A 291 -5.40 4.50 4.89
CA ILE A 291 -4.41 3.97 3.95
C ILE A 291 -5.13 3.40 2.72
N LEU A 292 -4.86 3.96 1.55
CA LEU A 292 -5.46 3.53 0.29
C LEU A 292 -4.43 2.80 -0.56
N MET A 293 -4.55 1.48 -0.62
CA MET A 293 -3.62 0.58 -1.32
C MET A 293 -4.03 0.37 -2.77
N MET A 294 -3.10 0.53 -3.72
CA MET A 294 -3.44 0.44 -5.13
C MET A 294 -2.38 -0.26 -5.98
N ASP A 295 -2.82 -0.84 -7.09
CA ASP A 295 -1.97 -1.23 -8.20
C ASP A 295 -1.65 0.02 -9.03
N TYR A 296 -0.48 0.05 -9.69
CA TYR A 296 -0.05 1.15 -10.58
C TYR A 296 -0.10 2.53 -9.92
N ALA A 297 0.28 2.61 -8.64
CA ALA A 297 0.45 3.89 -7.96
C ALA A 297 1.45 4.79 -8.71
N GLY A 298 1.20 6.09 -8.71
CA GLY A 298 2.07 7.08 -9.32
C GLY A 298 2.00 7.20 -10.86
N VAL A 299 1.22 6.36 -11.56
CA VAL A 299 1.04 6.44 -13.02
C VAL A 299 -0.44 6.54 -13.42
N ASP A 300 -0.72 7.20 -14.55
CA ASP A 300 -2.08 7.34 -15.07
C ASP A 300 -2.36 6.46 -16.29
N ARG A 301 -1.32 5.84 -16.85
CA ARG A 301 -1.42 4.94 -18.00
C ARG A 301 -0.44 3.79 -17.88
N VAL A 302 -0.87 2.61 -18.27
CA VAL A 302 -0.04 1.40 -18.31
C VAL A 302 -0.16 0.72 -19.66
N GLY A 303 0.96 0.29 -20.23
CA GLY A 303 0.99 -0.37 -21.54
C GLY A 303 0.13 -1.62 -21.63
N GLY A 304 -0.47 -1.86 -22.79
CA GLY A 304 -1.43 -2.94 -22.99
C GLY A 304 -0.84 -4.36 -22.91
N GLY A 305 0.41 -4.57 -23.31
CA GLY A 305 1.01 -5.90 -23.41
C GLY A 305 0.69 -6.64 -24.70
N LEU A 306 1.05 -7.92 -24.80
CA LEU A 306 1.12 -8.70 -26.06
C LEU A 306 -0.22 -8.78 -26.82
N TRP A 307 -1.34 -8.73 -26.13
CA TRP A 307 -2.69 -8.95 -26.70
C TRP A 307 -3.63 -7.73 -26.59
N HIS A 308 -3.14 -6.61 -26.08
CA HIS A 308 -3.93 -5.39 -25.91
C HIS A 308 -3.13 -4.17 -26.38
N TRP A 309 -3.45 -3.68 -27.58
CA TRP A 309 -2.70 -2.63 -28.26
C TRP A 309 -2.88 -1.23 -27.67
N LYS A 310 -3.97 -1.01 -26.90
CA LYS A 310 -4.24 0.27 -26.26
C LYS A 310 -3.72 0.29 -24.83
N PRO A 311 -3.18 1.42 -24.35
CA PRO A 311 -2.83 1.55 -22.94
C PRO A 311 -4.11 1.55 -22.07
N PHE A 312 -3.98 1.03 -20.83
CA PHE A 312 -5.00 1.13 -19.80
C PHE A 312 -4.89 2.48 -19.09
N GLN A 313 -6.02 3.14 -18.86
CA GLN A 313 -6.11 4.35 -18.06
C GLN A 313 -6.31 3.96 -16.59
N VAL A 314 -5.31 4.20 -15.72
CA VAL A 314 -5.31 3.69 -14.34
C VAL A 314 -5.41 4.76 -13.26
N CYS A 315 -5.22 6.03 -13.57
CA CYS A 315 -5.37 7.20 -12.67
C CYS A 315 -4.59 7.13 -11.35
N GLY A 316 -3.52 6.32 -11.27
CA GLY A 316 -2.79 6.08 -10.01
C GLY A 316 -2.09 7.33 -9.49
N LYS A 317 -1.55 8.16 -10.37
CA LYS A 317 -0.91 9.43 -10.00
C LYS A 317 -1.92 10.44 -9.44
N GLU A 318 -3.09 10.54 -10.08
CA GLU A 318 -4.14 11.45 -9.61
C GLU A 318 -4.73 10.97 -8.27
N ILE A 319 -4.88 9.64 -8.06
CA ILE A 319 -5.36 9.09 -6.78
C ILE A 319 -4.37 9.37 -5.67
N VAL A 320 -3.07 9.14 -5.88
CA VAL A 320 -2.03 9.46 -4.88
C VAL A 320 -2.17 10.91 -4.41
N ARG A 321 -2.27 11.87 -5.35
CA ARG A 321 -2.45 13.28 -5.02
C ARG A 321 -3.74 13.54 -4.25
N ALA A 322 -4.86 12.97 -4.72
CA ALA A 322 -6.15 13.15 -4.06
C ALA A 322 -6.18 12.58 -2.63
N VAL A 323 -5.46 11.48 -2.35
CA VAL A 323 -5.30 10.94 -1.00
C VAL A 323 -4.46 11.88 -0.13
N ILE A 324 -3.34 12.39 -0.65
CA ILE A 324 -2.52 13.37 0.08
C ILE A 324 -3.35 14.62 0.41
N ASP A 325 -4.12 15.14 -0.55
CA ASP A 325 -4.98 16.32 -0.37
C ASP A 325 -5.98 16.17 0.79
N CYS A 326 -6.41 14.94 1.12
CA CYS A 326 -7.32 14.69 2.24
C CYS A 326 -6.72 15.08 3.61
N ASN A 327 -5.39 15.14 3.74
CA ASN A 327 -4.73 15.56 4.98
C ASN A 327 -4.78 17.08 5.20
N PHE A 328 -4.91 17.87 4.13
CA PHE A 328 -4.87 19.35 4.20
C PHE A 328 -6.26 20.01 4.24
N ASN A 329 -7.32 19.24 4.03
CA ASN A 329 -8.69 19.76 4.00
C ASN A 329 -9.51 19.43 5.27
N SER A 330 -8.93 18.70 6.21
CA SER A 330 -9.61 18.27 7.46
C SER A 330 -9.62 19.35 8.55
N VAL A 331 -9.08 20.55 8.29
CA VAL A 331 -9.07 21.67 9.24
C VAL A 331 -10.15 22.66 8.83
N LYS A 332 -11.38 22.40 9.24
CA LYS A 332 -12.39 23.45 9.47
C LYS A 332 -13.35 23.03 10.55
#